data_6e008ad805331bf63cc19dd959f82852
#
_entry.id   6e008ad805331bf63cc19dd959f82852
#
_cell.length_a   1.000
_cell.length_b   1.000
_cell.length_c   1.000
_cell.angle_alpha   90.00
_cell.angle_beta   90.00
_cell.angle_gamma   90.00
#
_symmetry.space_group_name_H-M   'P 1'
#
loop_
_entity.id
_entity.type
_entity.pdbx_description
1 polymer ?
#
loop_
_entity_poly.entity_id
_entity_poly.type
_entity_poly.pdbx_seq_one_letter_code
_entity_poly.pdbx_strand_id
1 'polypeptide(L)'
;MNLITILFIFTMGIASVEIPVSGEETKFTLESESSNSLIGFMKSGDLFLHNIDMDEGSFISIQFQGYHQSNIIGSPELPEIHKLIEIPQNAVSRIEIISEEIEYYNLNDFGISDPIYPHQPSLSKSQDPDDVAFEWNEAIYEADENIVSELISVDIKGQMRSLLLANLVIRPV
;
A
#
# COMPACT_ATOMS: atom_id res chain seq x y z
N MET A 1 -15.64 -45.62 35.36
CA MET A 1 -15.56 -45.42 33.89
C MET A 1 -15.35 -43.95 33.68
N ASN A 2 -14.10 -43.51 33.53
CA ASN A 2 -13.74 -42.09 33.40
C ASN A 2 -13.86 -41.70 31.93
N LEU A 3 -14.80 -40.78 31.65
CA LEU A 3 -14.97 -40.18 30.35
C LEU A 3 -13.93 -39.05 30.19
N ILE A 4 -12.90 -39.25 29.36
CA ILE A 4 -11.94 -38.21 29.01
C ILE A 4 -12.56 -37.42 27.86
N THR A 5 -13.00 -36.19 28.14
CA THR A 5 -13.44 -35.25 27.14
C THR A 5 -12.19 -34.56 26.56
N ILE A 6 -11.83 -34.88 25.30
CA ILE A 6 -10.77 -34.21 24.58
C ILE A 6 -11.38 -32.94 23.94
N LEU A 7 -10.99 -31.78 24.45
CA LEU A 7 -11.36 -30.47 23.85
C LEU A 7 -10.38 -30.20 22.72
N PHE A 8 -10.83 -30.25 21.47
CA PHE A 8 -10.09 -29.76 20.33
C PHE A 8 -10.24 -28.26 20.27
N ILE A 9 -9.20 -27.49 20.61
CA ILE A 9 -9.13 -26.04 20.35
C ILE A 9 -8.61 -25.88 18.92
N PHE A 10 -9.52 -25.51 18.02
CA PHE A 10 -9.16 -25.13 16.66
C PHE A 10 -8.70 -23.66 16.73
N THR A 11 -7.41 -23.41 16.71
CA THR A 11 -6.88 -22.07 16.50
C THR A 11 -6.93 -21.80 15.01
N MET A 12 -7.87 -20.98 14.55
CA MET A 12 -7.78 -20.36 13.23
C MET A 12 -6.57 -19.42 13.26
N GLY A 13 -5.46 -19.87 12.73
CA GLY A 13 -4.33 -19.00 12.45
C GLY A 13 -4.66 -18.13 11.24
N ILE A 14 -4.50 -16.82 11.36
CA ILE A 14 -4.48 -15.92 10.21
C ILE A 14 -3.24 -16.34 9.41
N ALA A 15 -3.44 -16.87 8.22
CA ALA A 15 -2.34 -17.22 7.34
C ALA A 15 -1.76 -15.91 6.79
N SER A 16 -0.55 -15.58 7.19
CA SER A 16 0.23 -14.50 6.59
C SER A 16 1.44 -15.10 5.91
N VAL A 17 1.76 -14.61 4.72
CA VAL A 17 2.96 -14.96 3.97
C VAL A 17 3.89 -13.76 3.98
N GLU A 18 5.13 -13.97 4.36
CA GLU A 18 6.19 -12.95 4.30
C GLU A 18 7.07 -13.22 3.09
N ILE A 19 7.24 -12.20 2.25
CA ILE A 19 8.20 -12.23 1.15
C ILE A 19 9.42 -11.42 1.59
N PRO A 20 10.54 -12.08 1.89
CA PRO A 20 11.75 -11.39 2.31
C PRO A 20 12.38 -10.68 1.12
N VAL A 21 12.42 -9.36 1.17
CA VAL A 21 13.06 -8.49 0.16
C VAL A 21 14.46 -8.09 0.64
N SER A 22 14.56 -7.55 1.83
CA SER A 22 15.84 -7.05 2.34
C SER A 22 16.18 -7.50 3.76
N GLY A 23 15.24 -8.10 4.49
CA GLY A 23 15.38 -8.42 5.92
C GLY A 23 15.44 -7.19 6.82
N GLU A 24 15.09 -6.02 6.30
CA GLU A 24 15.09 -4.74 6.99
C GLU A 24 13.74 -4.05 6.88
N GLU A 25 13.50 -3.06 7.73
CA GLU A 25 12.31 -2.22 7.60
C GLU A 25 12.40 -1.34 6.35
N THR A 26 11.28 -1.16 5.68
CA THR A 26 11.18 -0.20 4.59
C THR A 26 11.46 1.21 5.12
N LYS A 27 12.35 1.94 4.46
CA LYS A 27 12.81 3.23 4.95
C LYS A 27 13.03 4.23 3.82
N PHE A 28 12.46 5.43 4.01
CA PHE A 28 12.85 6.59 3.24
C PHE A 28 13.89 7.39 4.03
N THR A 29 15.03 7.69 3.43
CA THR A 29 16.11 8.47 4.01
C THR A 29 16.35 9.71 3.17
N LEU A 30 16.30 10.89 3.80
CA LEU A 30 16.69 12.14 3.18
C LEU A 30 18.22 12.23 3.19
N GLU A 31 18.85 12.31 2.01
CA GLU A 31 20.30 12.40 1.86
C GLU A 31 20.78 13.83 1.84
N SER A 32 20.08 14.69 1.10
CA SER A 32 20.40 16.12 1.09
C SER A 32 19.16 16.97 0.84
N GLU A 33 19.22 18.19 1.36
CA GLU A 33 18.18 19.21 1.23
C GLU A 33 18.81 20.55 0.96
N SER A 34 18.21 21.30 0.05
CA SER A 34 18.55 22.69 -0.26
C SER A 34 17.25 23.49 -0.52
N SER A 35 17.39 24.80 -0.75
CA SER A 35 16.23 25.66 -1.02
C SER A 35 15.42 25.26 -2.27
N ASN A 36 15.97 24.46 -3.17
CA ASN A 36 15.35 24.10 -4.44
C ASN A 36 15.53 22.64 -4.86
N SER A 37 16.10 21.81 -4.00
CA SER A 37 16.25 20.38 -4.28
C SER A 37 16.19 19.55 -3.01
N LEU A 38 15.61 18.37 -3.13
CA LEU A 38 15.55 17.35 -2.10
C LEU A 38 16.02 16.05 -2.76
N ILE A 39 17.04 15.42 -2.18
CA ILE A 39 17.55 14.12 -2.62
C ILE A 39 17.26 13.12 -1.51
N GLY A 40 16.55 12.08 -1.85
CA GLY A 40 16.20 11.01 -0.93
C GLY A 40 16.47 9.64 -1.53
N PHE A 41 16.62 8.68 -0.67
CA PHE A 41 16.78 7.28 -1.00
C PHE A 41 15.69 6.48 -0.30
N MET A 42 15.09 5.57 -1.02
CA MET A 42 14.13 4.61 -0.49
C MET A 42 14.70 3.20 -0.59
N LYS A 43 14.57 2.44 0.48
CA LYS A 43 14.82 1.01 0.51
C LYS A 43 13.54 0.30 0.91
N SER A 44 13.07 -0.64 0.09
CA SER A 44 11.95 -1.49 0.43
C SER A 44 12.37 -2.56 1.43
N GLY A 45 11.55 -2.78 2.44
CA GLY A 45 11.69 -3.87 3.40
C GLY A 45 10.91 -5.09 2.96
N ASP A 46 10.68 -6.00 3.91
CA ASP A 46 9.93 -7.22 3.66
C ASP A 46 8.46 -6.93 3.41
N LEU A 47 7.89 -7.70 2.49
CA LEU A 47 6.49 -7.58 2.07
C LEU A 47 5.64 -8.60 2.83
N PHE A 48 4.56 -8.13 3.43
CA PHE A 48 3.62 -8.97 4.16
C PHE A 48 2.32 -9.12 3.38
N LEU A 49 1.91 -10.36 3.21
CA LEU A 49 0.68 -10.74 2.52
C LEU A 49 -0.28 -11.37 3.52
N HIS A 50 -1.50 -10.88 3.56
CA HIS A 50 -2.55 -11.36 4.45
C HIS A 50 -3.79 -11.75 3.67
N ASN A 51 -4.35 -12.92 3.96
CA ASN A 51 -5.61 -13.33 3.38
C ASN A 51 -6.77 -12.54 4.02
N ILE A 52 -7.70 -12.11 3.18
CA ILE A 52 -8.96 -11.48 3.57
C ILE A 52 -10.09 -12.32 2.98
N ASP A 53 -10.88 -12.95 3.84
CA ASP A 53 -12.07 -13.72 3.45
C ASP A 53 -13.32 -12.91 3.78
N MET A 54 -14.17 -12.70 2.76
CA MET A 54 -15.41 -11.94 2.84
C MET A 54 -16.52 -12.68 2.12
N ASP A 55 -17.75 -12.19 2.24
CA ASP A 55 -18.90 -12.75 1.51
C ASP A 55 -18.75 -12.59 -0.02
N GLU A 56 -18.05 -11.55 -0.46
CA GLU A 56 -17.77 -11.25 -1.87
C GLU A 56 -16.65 -12.10 -2.46
N GLY A 57 -15.83 -12.74 -1.65
CA GLY A 57 -14.73 -13.59 -2.09
C GLY A 57 -13.50 -13.54 -1.19
N SER A 58 -12.45 -14.23 -1.62
CA SER A 58 -11.14 -14.22 -0.98
C SER A 58 -10.21 -13.26 -1.70
N PHE A 59 -9.45 -12.49 -0.93
CA PHE A 59 -8.53 -11.46 -1.41
C PHE A 59 -7.21 -11.51 -0.66
N ILE A 60 -6.21 -10.79 -1.19
CA ILE A 60 -4.91 -10.60 -0.57
C ILE A 60 -4.70 -9.12 -0.25
N SER A 61 -4.34 -8.81 0.98
CA SER A 61 -3.80 -7.51 1.35
C SER A 61 -2.28 -7.55 1.27
N ILE A 62 -1.70 -6.55 0.58
CA ILE A 62 -0.24 -6.39 0.46
C ILE A 62 0.18 -5.23 1.35
N GLN A 63 1.16 -5.45 2.23
CA GLN A 63 1.58 -4.43 3.18
C GLN A 63 3.11 -4.40 3.35
N PHE A 64 3.65 -3.18 3.42
CA PHE A 64 4.93 -2.93 4.07
C PHE A 64 4.69 -2.38 5.47
N GLN A 65 5.51 -2.77 6.42
CA GLN A 65 5.37 -2.28 7.79
C GLN A 65 5.51 -0.75 7.86
N GLY A 66 4.50 -0.07 8.40
CA GLY A 66 4.53 1.39 8.61
C GLY A 66 4.12 2.24 7.40
N TYR A 67 3.50 1.63 6.38
CA TYR A 67 3.05 2.33 5.17
C TYR A 67 1.53 2.45 5.10
N HIS A 68 1.09 3.43 4.29
CA HIS A 68 -0.31 3.63 3.95
C HIS A 68 -0.69 2.73 2.77
N GLN A 69 -1.98 2.59 2.54
CA GLN A 69 -2.51 1.95 1.34
C GLN A 69 -3.01 3.04 0.38
N SER A 70 -2.98 2.74 -0.92
CA SER A 70 -3.65 3.55 -1.93
C SER A 70 -5.16 3.61 -1.64
N ASN A 71 -5.82 4.71 -2.05
CA ASN A 71 -7.19 4.99 -1.65
C ASN A 71 -8.13 5.23 -2.84
N ILE A 72 -7.86 4.61 -3.96
CA ILE A 72 -8.74 4.71 -5.15
C ILE A 72 -9.80 3.62 -5.03
N ILE A 73 -11.05 4.03 -4.84
CA ILE A 73 -12.18 3.12 -4.64
C ILE A 73 -12.30 2.12 -5.79
N GLY A 74 -12.45 0.83 -5.44
CA GLY A 74 -12.55 -0.29 -6.35
C GLY A 74 -11.23 -0.75 -6.99
N SER A 75 -10.14 -0.01 -6.79
CA SER A 75 -8.80 -0.37 -7.27
C SER A 75 -8.02 -1.16 -6.23
N PRO A 76 -7.05 -2.01 -6.64
CA PRO A 76 -6.20 -2.74 -5.70
C PRO A 76 -5.54 -1.82 -4.69
N GLU A 77 -5.64 -2.17 -3.40
CA GLU A 77 -4.91 -1.48 -2.33
C GLU A 77 -3.43 -1.83 -2.39
N LEU A 78 -2.62 -0.87 -2.82
CA LEU A 78 -1.17 -0.99 -2.91
C LEU A 78 -0.49 -0.11 -1.87
N PRO A 79 0.64 -0.55 -1.28
CA PRO A 79 1.34 0.25 -0.28
C PRO A 79 1.93 1.53 -0.88
N GLU A 80 1.75 2.64 -0.17
CA GLU A 80 2.24 3.96 -0.54
C GLU A 80 2.99 4.62 0.63
N ILE A 81 4.08 5.31 0.31
CA ILE A 81 4.80 6.16 1.25
C ILE A 81 4.39 7.60 1.03
N HIS A 82 3.95 8.24 2.09
CA HIS A 82 3.57 9.65 2.07
C HIS A 82 4.54 10.46 2.93
N LYS A 83 5.16 11.48 2.33
CA LYS A 83 6.02 12.44 3.04
C LYS A 83 5.56 13.85 2.76
N LEU A 84 5.21 14.57 3.82
CA LEU A 84 4.91 15.99 3.71
C LEU A 84 6.22 16.76 3.58
N ILE A 85 6.33 17.54 2.49
CA ILE A 85 7.49 18.38 2.19
C ILE A 85 7.08 19.83 2.03
N GLU A 86 8.00 20.76 2.35
CA GLU A 86 7.86 22.15 2.00
C GLU A 86 8.42 22.37 0.60
N ILE A 87 7.69 23.14 -0.22
CA ILE A 87 8.16 23.57 -1.53
C ILE A 87 8.15 25.10 -1.62
N PRO A 88 9.09 25.71 -2.36
CA PRO A 88 9.09 27.15 -2.57
C PRO A 88 7.81 27.64 -3.24
N GLN A 89 7.35 28.83 -2.87
CA GLN A 89 6.19 29.42 -3.50
C GLN A 89 6.43 29.64 -5.01
N ASN A 90 5.43 29.32 -5.83
CA ASN A 90 5.49 29.34 -7.29
C ASN A 90 6.50 28.37 -7.91
N ALA A 91 7.03 27.41 -7.16
CA ALA A 91 7.86 26.36 -7.71
C ALA A 91 7.01 25.35 -8.53
N VAL A 92 7.64 24.85 -9.59
CA VAL A 92 7.14 23.68 -10.32
C VAL A 92 8.02 22.51 -9.91
N SER A 93 7.40 21.47 -9.37
CA SER A 93 8.12 20.25 -8.99
C SER A 93 8.56 19.47 -10.23
N ARG A 94 9.76 18.95 -10.19
CA ARG A 94 10.29 17.99 -11.15
C ARG A 94 10.86 16.83 -10.37
N ILE A 95 10.50 15.63 -10.79
CA ILE A 95 11.02 14.37 -10.22
C ILE A 95 12.06 13.84 -11.19
N GLU A 96 13.16 13.35 -10.64
CA GLU A 96 14.20 12.65 -11.36
C GLU A 96 14.60 11.41 -10.56
N ILE A 97 14.44 10.23 -11.16
CA ILE A 97 14.90 8.97 -10.60
C ILE A 97 16.35 8.79 -11.05
N ILE A 98 17.28 8.87 -10.09
CA ILE A 98 18.72 8.79 -10.38
C ILE A 98 19.15 7.33 -10.57
N SER A 99 18.57 6.44 -9.75
CA SER A 99 18.81 5.00 -9.85
C SER A 99 17.63 4.24 -9.27
N GLU A 100 17.37 3.07 -9.82
CA GLU A 100 16.36 2.15 -9.30
C GLU A 100 16.88 0.72 -9.41
N GLU A 101 16.48 -0.12 -8.47
CA GLU A 101 16.65 -1.56 -8.50
C GLU A 101 15.28 -2.18 -8.29
N ILE A 102 14.80 -2.95 -9.25
CA ILE A 102 13.46 -3.51 -9.26
C ILE A 102 13.56 -5.02 -9.14
N GLU A 103 12.83 -5.59 -8.19
CA GLU A 103 12.64 -7.02 -8.05
C GLU A 103 11.19 -7.39 -8.36
N TYR A 104 10.99 -8.48 -9.08
CA TYR A 104 9.68 -8.99 -9.45
C TYR A 104 9.38 -10.28 -8.72
N TYR A 105 8.22 -10.35 -8.10
CA TYR A 105 7.73 -11.52 -7.39
C TYR A 105 6.42 -12.00 -8.02
N ASN A 106 6.37 -13.27 -8.39
CA ASN A 106 5.13 -13.89 -8.81
C ASN A 106 4.40 -14.45 -7.60
N LEU A 107 3.24 -13.93 -7.26
CA LEU A 107 2.47 -14.35 -6.10
C LEU A 107 2.09 -15.84 -6.15
N ASN A 108 1.95 -16.43 -7.34
CA ASN A 108 1.70 -17.86 -7.50
C ASN A 108 2.86 -18.73 -6.95
N ASP A 109 4.11 -18.23 -6.95
CA ASP A 109 5.25 -18.96 -6.41
C ASP A 109 5.16 -19.11 -4.87
N PHE A 110 4.34 -18.24 -4.24
CA PHE A 110 4.02 -18.29 -2.81
C PHE A 110 2.67 -18.97 -2.53
N GLY A 111 2.05 -19.59 -3.55
CA GLY A 111 0.76 -20.28 -3.43
C GLY A 111 -0.44 -19.33 -3.35
N ILE A 112 -0.27 -18.08 -3.77
CA ILE A 112 -1.29 -17.03 -3.74
C ILE A 112 -1.83 -16.83 -5.15
N SER A 113 -3.15 -17.03 -5.29
CA SER A 113 -3.88 -16.85 -6.56
C SER A 113 -5.02 -15.85 -6.44
N ASP A 114 -5.36 -15.45 -5.21
CA ASP A 114 -6.45 -14.52 -4.97
C ASP A 114 -6.05 -13.09 -5.38
N PRO A 115 -7.02 -12.30 -5.86
CA PRO A 115 -6.75 -10.92 -6.26
C PRO A 115 -6.41 -10.03 -5.06
N ILE A 116 -5.70 -8.94 -5.31
CA ILE A 116 -5.44 -7.93 -4.29
C ILE A 116 -6.77 -7.29 -3.88
N TYR A 117 -6.93 -7.04 -2.57
CA TYR A 117 -8.13 -6.43 -2.01
C TYR A 117 -8.39 -5.04 -2.61
N PRO A 118 -9.61 -4.75 -3.13
CA PRO A 118 -9.95 -3.44 -3.65
C PRO A 118 -10.26 -2.45 -2.53
N HIS A 119 -9.78 -1.23 -2.65
CA HIS A 119 -10.10 -0.18 -1.69
C HIS A 119 -11.60 0.09 -1.64
N GLN A 120 -12.18 0.06 -0.44
CA GLN A 120 -13.60 0.29 -0.21
C GLN A 120 -13.88 1.70 0.27
N PRO A 121 -15.07 2.25 0.01
CA PRO A 121 -15.49 3.54 0.54
C PRO A 121 -15.43 3.56 2.07
N SER A 122 -14.98 4.67 2.64
CA SER A 122 -15.05 4.88 4.09
C SER A 122 -16.50 5.03 4.55
N LEU A 123 -16.89 4.26 5.56
CA LEU A 123 -18.22 4.33 6.15
C LEU A 123 -18.32 5.47 7.16
N SER A 124 -19.43 6.19 7.15
CA SER A 124 -19.78 7.09 8.25
C SER A 124 -20.26 6.28 9.46
N LYS A 125 -20.14 6.85 10.68
CA LYS A 125 -20.54 6.16 11.92
C LYS A 125 -22.02 5.76 12.00
N SER A 126 -22.87 6.39 11.19
CA SER A 126 -24.33 6.16 11.14
C SER A 126 -24.77 5.32 9.94
N GLN A 127 -23.83 4.90 9.10
CA GLN A 127 -24.11 4.11 7.91
C GLN A 127 -24.04 2.62 8.27
N ASP A 128 -25.05 1.87 7.84
CA ASP A 128 -25.03 0.42 7.99
C ASP A 128 -24.06 -0.17 6.93
N PRO A 129 -23.08 -0.97 7.33
CA PRO A 129 -22.18 -1.62 6.39
C PRO A 129 -22.91 -2.47 5.33
N ASP A 130 -24.03 -3.10 5.71
CA ASP A 130 -24.80 -3.97 4.81
C ASP A 130 -25.55 -3.19 3.71
N ASP A 131 -25.67 -1.86 3.86
CA ASP A 131 -26.29 -0.97 2.86
C ASP A 131 -25.27 -0.46 1.82
N VAL A 132 -23.97 -0.78 1.97
CA VAL A 132 -22.93 -0.29 1.08
C VAL A 132 -22.49 -1.38 0.12
N ALA A 133 -22.65 -1.11 -1.17
CA ALA A 133 -22.20 -2.05 -2.19
C ALA A 133 -20.67 -2.21 -2.15
N PHE A 134 -20.21 -3.44 -2.35
CA PHE A 134 -18.79 -3.71 -2.53
C PHE A 134 -18.33 -3.14 -3.88
N GLU A 135 -17.31 -2.30 -3.83
CA GLU A 135 -16.78 -1.63 -5.01
C GLU A 135 -15.63 -2.44 -5.61
N TRP A 136 -15.76 -2.76 -6.90
CA TRP A 136 -14.79 -3.53 -7.67
C TRP A 136 -14.66 -2.95 -9.07
N ASN A 137 -13.47 -2.50 -9.44
CA ASN A 137 -13.19 -2.01 -10.79
C ASN A 137 -12.65 -3.15 -11.67
N GLU A 138 -13.55 -3.91 -12.26
CA GLU A 138 -13.26 -5.07 -13.12
C GLU A 138 -12.22 -4.75 -14.21
N ALA A 139 -12.29 -3.57 -14.81
CA ALA A 139 -11.40 -3.17 -15.89
C ALA A 139 -9.93 -3.11 -15.45
N ILE A 140 -9.65 -2.77 -14.17
CA ILE A 140 -8.28 -2.73 -13.63
C ILE A 140 -7.77 -4.14 -13.38
N TYR A 141 -8.61 -5.03 -12.85
CA TYR A 141 -8.22 -6.41 -12.54
C TYR A 141 -8.10 -7.30 -13.77
N GLU A 142 -8.80 -6.98 -14.85
CA GLU A 142 -8.69 -7.68 -16.14
C GLU A 142 -7.59 -7.13 -17.04
N ALA A 143 -7.08 -5.94 -16.76
CA ALA A 143 -6.01 -5.34 -17.56
C ALA A 143 -4.69 -6.10 -17.34
N ASP A 144 -4.03 -6.43 -18.46
CA ASP A 144 -2.64 -6.96 -18.46
C ASP A 144 -1.65 -5.79 -18.54
N GLU A 145 -1.77 -4.85 -17.59
CA GLU A 145 -0.98 -3.62 -17.54
C GLU A 145 -0.53 -3.35 -16.09
N ASN A 146 0.54 -2.58 -15.94
CA ASN A 146 0.97 -2.14 -14.61
C ASN A 146 -0.10 -1.24 -13.98
N ILE A 147 -0.56 -1.58 -12.79
CA ILE A 147 -1.53 -0.80 -12.03
C ILE A 147 -0.92 0.55 -11.63
N VAL A 148 0.36 0.56 -11.24
CA VAL A 148 1.10 1.76 -10.87
C VAL A 148 1.72 2.36 -12.13
N SER A 149 1.14 3.46 -12.62
CA SER A 149 1.67 4.18 -13.79
C SER A 149 2.78 5.18 -13.44
N GLU A 150 2.87 5.60 -12.19
CA GLU A 150 3.82 6.61 -11.70
C GLU A 150 4.39 6.21 -10.35
N LEU A 151 5.68 5.85 -10.31
CA LEU A 151 6.34 5.41 -9.09
C LEU A 151 6.45 6.51 -8.03
N ILE A 152 6.62 7.75 -8.46
CA ILE A 152 6.79 8.89 -7.55
C ILE A 152 5.96 10.06 -8.06
N SER A 153 5.19 10.68 -7.17
CA SER A 153 4.45 11.90 -7.46
C SER A 153 4.62 12.96 -6.37
N VAL A 154 4.40 14.23 -6.72
CA VAL A 154 4.39 15.36 -5.78
C VAL A 154 3.10 16.13 -5.96
N ASP A 155 2.23 16.05 -4.97
CA ASP A 155 0.92 16.67 -4.97
C ASP A 155 0.88 17.88 -4.04
N ILE A 156 0.58 19.07 -4.58
CA ILE A 156 0.41 20.28 -3.77
C ILE A 156 -0.84 20.11 -2.91
N LYS A 157 -0.68 20.15 -1.58
CA LYS A 157 -1.79 20.04 -0.63
C LYS A 157 -2.37 21.37 -0.21
N GLY A 158 -1.59 22.45 -0.27
CA GLY A 158 -2.03 23.77 0.07
C GLY A 158 -0.99 24.59 0.79
N GLN A 159 -1.41 25.78 1.23
CA GLN A 159 -0.57 26.73 1.94
C GLN A 159 -0.96 26.80 3.40
N MET A 160 0.03 26.68 4.27
CA MET A 160 -0.12 26.89 5.70
C MET A 160 0.75 28.09 6.11
N ARG A 161 0.11 29.23 6.38
CA ARG A 161 0.81 30.52 6.59
C ARG A 161 1.65 30.92 5.38
N SER A 162 2.98 30.95 5.51
CA SER A 162 3.91 31.28 4.41
C SER A 162 4.51 30.04 3.74
N LEU A 163 4.18 28.84 4.21
CA LEU A 163 4.73 27.59 3.70
C LEU A 163 3.78 26.97 2.68
N LEU A 164 4.29 26.60 1.53
CA LEU A 164 3.58 25.78 0.55
C LEU A 164 3.94 24.31 0.81
N LEU A 165 2.91 23.49 1.06
CA LEU A 165 3.08 22.09 1.42
C LEU A 165 2.69 21.19 0.27
N ALA A 166 3.50 20.18 0.02
CA ALA A 166 3.22 19.12 -0.92
C ALA A 166 3.39 17.75 -0.26
N ASN A 167 2.67 16.79 -0.78
CA ASN A 167 2.81 15.39 -0.44
C ASN A 167 3.68 14.72 -1.50
N LEU A 168 4.84 14.23 -1.10
CA LEU A 168 5.64 13.31 -1.89
C LEU A 168 5.07 11.91 -1.67
N VAL A 169 4.61 11.29 -2.73
CA VAL A 169 4.07 9.93 -2.72
C VAL A 169 5.02 9.02 -3.48
N ILE A 170 5.42 7.93 -2.86
CA ILE A 170 6.27 6.90 -3.47
C ILE A 170 5.51 5.58 -3.44
N ARG A 171 5.42 4.91 -4.58
CA ARG A 171 4.72 3.65 -4.81
C ARG A 171 5.72 2.57 -5.13
N PRO A 172 6.12 1.76 -4.14
CA PRO A 172 7.16 0.75 -4.33
C PRO A 172 6.67 -0.52 -5.03
N VAL A 173 5.37 -0.59 -5.32
CA VAL A 173 4.73 -1.80 -5.90
C VAL A 173 3.91 -1.42 -7.13
#